data_4819ca709d0b058d06cfe4815bc56320
#
_entry.id   4819ca709d0b058d06cfe4815bc56320
#
_cell.length_a   1.000
_cell.length_b   1.000
_cell.length_c   1.000
_cell.angle_alpha   90.00
_cell.angle_beta   90.00
_cell.angle_gamma   90.00
#
_symmetry.space_group_name_H-M   'P 1'
#
loop_
_entity.id
_entity.type
_entity.pdbx_description
1 polymer ?
#
loop_
_entity_poly.entity_id
_entity_poly.type
_entity_poly.pdbx_seq_one_letter_code
_entity_poly.pdbx_strand_id
1 'polypeptide(L)' 'MNTTKNHEFRPIDPLVAEVYETLTVDLKEEFHERAAIIEFDSNIPRDNAERLAMDAVLVKMNAEK' A
#
# COMPACT_ATOMS: atom_id res chain seq x y z
N MET A 1 -18.20 -11.69 10.32
CA MET A 1 -17.86 -11.29 10.17
C MET A 1 -17.21 -11.14 9.91
N ASN A 2 -17.04 -11.15 9.84
CA ASN A 2 -16.39 -10.77 9.62
C ASN A 2 -15.80 -10.36 9.17
N THR A 3 -15.80 -10.42 9.11
CA THR A 3 -15.25 -9.96 8.74
C THR A 3 -14.80 -9.25 8.44
N THR A 4 -15.07 -9.12 8.38
CA THR A 4 -14.74 -8.34 8.17
C THR A 4 -13.95 -7.77 8.32
N LYS A 5 -13.69 -7.74 8.68
CA LYS A 5 -12.92 -7.13 9.00
C LYS A 5 -11.93 -7.01 8.34
N ASN A 6 -11.85 -7.49 7.86
CA ASN A 6 -11.05 -7.35 7.36
C ASN A 6 -10.68 -6.61 6.60
N HIS A 7 -11.26 -6.59 6.32
CA HIS A 7 -11.05 -5.67 5.68
C HIS A 7 -10.42 -4.62 6.13
N GLU A 8 -10.31 -4.72 6.85
CA GLU A 8 -9.71 -3.76 7.59
C GLU A 8 -8.26 -3.69 7.46
N PHE A 9 -7.70 -3.95 6.28
CA PHE A 9 -6.28 -3.79 6.04
C PHE A 9 -5.87 -2.33 6.23
N ARG A 10 -4.82 -2.12 6.97
CA ARG A 10 -4.23 -0.80 7.11
C ARG A 10 -2.73 -0.91 7.06
N PRO A 11 -2.05 0.02 6.39
CA PRO A 11 -0.59 0.06 6.47
C PRO A 11 -0.12 0.25 7.90
N ILE A 12 1.04 -0.28 8.22
CA ILE A 12 1.57 -0.22 9.56
C ILE A 12 1.98 1.20 9.94
N ASP A 13 2.62 1.91 9.02
CA ASP A 13 3.05 3.28 9.27
C ASP A 13 1.86 4.22 9.20
N PRO A 14 1.60 5.02 10.25
CA PRO A 14 0.44 5.92 10.25
C PRO A 14 0.43 6.91 9.10
N LEU A 15 1.58 7.39 8.66
CA LEU A 15 1.63 8.33 7.56
C LEU A 15 1.26 7.65 6.26
N VAL A 16 1.74 6.43 6.06
CA VAL A 16 1.38 5.65 4.88
C VAL A 16 -0.11 5.33 4.91
N ALA A 17 -0.64 5.00 6.08
CA ALA A 17 -2.06 4.69 6.21
C ALA A 17 -2.91 5.90 5.84
N GLU A 18 -2.49 7.08 6.23
CA GLU A 18 -3.22 8.30 5.94
C GLU A 18 -3.31 8.54 4.44
N VAL A 19 -2.18 8.40 3.75
CA VAL A 19 -2.17 8.56 2.30
C VAL A 19 -2.98 7.46 1.63
N TYR A 20 -2.88 6.25 2.15
CA TYR A 20 -3.62 5.12 1.61
C TYR A 20 -5.12 5.40 1.55
N GLU A 21 -5.65 6.06 2.59
CA GLU A 21 -7.07 6.35 2.64
C GLU A 21 -7.52 7.27 1.52
N THR A 22 -6.60 8.01 0.93
CA THR A 22 -6.94 8.93 -0.15
C THR A 22 -6.86 8.30 -1.53
N LEU A 23 -6.40 7.06 -1.61
CA LEU A 23 -6.23 6.40 -2.90
C LEU A 23 -7.55 5.89 -3.45
N THR A 24 -7.64 5.82 -4.78
CA THR A 24 -8.76 5.16 -5.41
C THR A 24 -8.66 3.67 -5.19
N VAL A 25 -9.74 2.95 -5.50
CA VAL A 25 -9.74 1.50 -5.34
C VAL A 25 -8.62 0.87 -6.17
N ASP A 26 -8.48 1.32 -7.41
CA ASP A 26 -7.45 0.77 -8.29
C ASP A 26 -6.05 0.99 -7.73
N LEU A 27 -5.81 2.19 -7.19
CA LEU A 27 -4.50 2.50 -6.63
C LEU A 27 -4.26 1.75 -5.34
N LYS A 28 -5.31 1.50 -4.57
CA LYS A 28 -5.16 0.69 -3.36
C LYS A 28 -4.74 -0.73 -3.73
N GLU A 29 -5.32 -1.28 -4.78
CA GLU A 29 -4.94 -2.61 -5.24
C GLU A 29 -3.50 -2.63 -5.73
N GLU A 30 -3.12 -1.61 -6.46
CA GLU A 30 -1.75 -1.47 -6.93
C GLU A 30 -0.78 -1.42 -5.77
N PHE A 31 -1.14 -0.67 -4.73
CA PHE A 31 -0.32 -0.56 -3.54
C PHE A 31 -0.12 -1.92 -2.88
N HIS A 32 -1.22 -2.66 -2.69
CA HIS A 32 -1.14 -3.98 -2.06
C HIS A 32 -0.25 -4.91 -2.86
N GLU A 33 -0.42 -4.90 -4.15
CA GLU A 33 0.33 -5.78 -5.02
C GLU A 33 1.82 -5.48 -4.94
N ARG A 34 2.16 -4.20 -5.02
CA ARG A 34 3.56 -3.82 -4.96
C ARG A 34 4.17 -4.09 -3.60
N ALA A 35 3.42 -3.83 -2.54
CA ALA A 35 3.94 -4.09 -1.19
C ALA A 35 4.22 -5.58 -1.00
N ALA A 36 3.32 -6.43 -1.51
CA ALA A 36 3.51 -7.86 -1.39
C ALA A 36 4.74 -8.32 -2.17
N ILE A 37 4.91 -7.80 -3.38
CA ILE A 37 6.05 -8.18 -4.20
C ILE A 37 7.36 -7.75 -3.55
N ILE A 38 7.39 -6.51 -3.06
CA ILE A 38 8.62 -5.99 -2.45
C ILE A 38 8.97 -6.79 -1.21
N GLU A 39 7.97 -7.06 -0.39
CA GLU A 39 8.20 -7.81 0.83
C GLU A 39 8.73 -9.20 0.50
N PHE A 40 8.13 -9.86 -0.46
CA PHE A 40 8.49 -11.22 -0.83
C PHE A 40 9.86 -11.28 -1.48
N ASP A 41 10.10 -10.41 -2.47
CA ASP A 41 11.35 -10.46 -3.24
C ASP A 41 12.54 -9.94 -2.47
N SER A 42 12.34 -8.88 -1.71
CA SER A 42 13.46 -8.22 -1.02
C SER A 42 13.64 -8.68 0.40
N ASN A 43 12.66 -9.43 0.91
CA ASN A 43 12.73 -9.96 2.26
C ASN A 43 12.95 -8.85 3.30
N ILE A 44 12.32 -7.70 3.09
CA ILE A 44 12.41 -6.58 4.02
C ILE A 44 11.16 -6.54 4.86
N PRO A 45 11.20 -5.85 6.02
CA PRO A 45 10.02 -5.75 6.89
C PRO A 45 8.83 -5.15 6.13
N ARG A 46 7.65 -5.55 6.54
CA ARG A 46 6.44 -5.14 5.86
C ARG A 46 6.24 -3.64 5.85
N ASP A 47 6.55 -2.95 6.97
CA ASP A 47 6.37 -1.52 7.01
C ASP A 47 7.26 -0.81 6.00
N ASN A 48 8.49 -1.31 5.81
CA ASN A 48 9.38 -0.75 4.80
C ASN A 48 8.87 -1.05 3.40
N ALA A 49 8.36 -2.26 3.18
CA ALA A 49 7.81 -2.64 1.88
C ALA A 49 6.62 -1.75 1.54
N GLU A 50 5.78 -1.47 2.52
CA GLU A 50 4.62 -0.63 2.29
C GLU A 50 5.02 0.81 1.96
N ARG A 51 6.07 1.29 2.61
CA ARG A 51 6.54 2.63 2.32
C ARG A 51 7.07 2.74 0.90
N LEU A 52 7.84 1.74 0.48
CA LEU A 52 8.37 1.73 -0.89
C LEU A 52 7.24 1.58 -1.90
N ALA A 53 6.25 0.76 -1.59
CA ALA A 53 5.11 0.59 -2.47
C ALA A 53 4.33 1.90 -2.61
N MET A 54 4.18 2.64 -1.51
CA MET A 54 3.48 3.91 -1.56
C MET A 54 4.23 4.91 -2.42
N ASP A 55 5.56 4.94 -2.32
CA ASP A 55 6.35 5.81 -3.17
C ASP A 55 6.10 5.50 -4.64
N ALA A 56 6.06 4.23 -5.00
CA ALA A 56 5.84 3.83 -6.38
C ALA A 56 4.45 4.24 -6.86
N VAL A 57 3.46 4.08 -6.00
CA VAL A 57 2.08 4.45 -6.34
C VAL A 57 1.97 5.96 -6.55
N LEU A 58 2.62 6.74 -5.69
CA LEU A 58 2.55 8.19 -5.80
C LEU A 58 3.24 8.68 -7.06
N VAL A 59 4.34 8.03 -7.44
CA VAL A 59 5.00 8.38 -8.69
C VAL A 59 4.07 8.10 -9.87
N LYS A 60 3.38 6.98 -9.83
CA LYS A 60 2.45 6.63 -10.89
C LYS A 60 1.32 7.65 -10.98
N MET A 61 0.78 8.05 -9.82
CA MET A 61 -0.27 9.07 -9.79
C MET A 61 0.18 10.35 -10.44
N ASN A 62 1.38 10.81 -10.11
CA ASN A 62 1.90 12.04 -10.68
C ASN A 62 2.12 11.92 -12.18
N ALA A 63 2.57 10.77 -12.62
CA ALA A 63 2.84 10.56 -14.03
C ALA A 63 1.57 10.56 -14.87
N GLU A 64 0.44 10.26 -14.24
CA GLU A 64 -0.83 10.20 -14.96
C GLU A 64 -1.55 11.53 -15.01
N LYS A 65 -1.02 12.55 -14.41
CA LYS A 65 -1.62 13.89 -14.50
C LYS A 65 -1.32 14.54 -15.85
#